data_eb5be6df47668040dc6948fc5fa5eae4
#
_entry.id   eb5be6df47668040dc6948fc5fa5eae4
#
_cell.length_a   1.000
_cell.length_b   1.000
_cell.length_c   1.000
_cell.angle_alpha   90.00
_cell.angle_beta   90.00
_cell.angle_gamma   90.00
#
_symmetry.space_group_name_H-M   'P 1'
#
loop_
_entity.id
_entity.type
_entity.pdbx_description
1 polymer ?
#
loop_
_entity_poly.entity_id
_entity_poly.type
_entity_poly.pdbx_seq_one_letter_code
_entity_poly.pdbx_strand_id
1 'polypeptide(L)'
;MEPRQIELAGDEIDAVGCFLEYLYTGDYFPKKLPGQRSLEPDPSLPDVDETGEQLLKHARVYTIAEKFGIEKLKNLASSKIHCVNSTAKGEITYARYIYQYTSKDDTTVRAPVANFWATRSHTLRAEAEEEFRSLCLEFPQFGYDILTRVLDEKLRRERNEKMTPGTASGRKRARHSNV
;
A
#
# COMPACT_ATOMS: atom_id res chain seq x y z
N MET A 1 0.12 30.26 34.70
CA MET A 1 0.58 29.58 33.50
C MET A 1 -0.65 28.93 32.89
N GLU A 2 -1.14 29.44 31.77
CA GLU A 2 -2.24 28.79 31.06
C GLU A 2 -1.76 27.44 30.52
N PRO A 3 -2.53 26.37 30.62
CA PRO A 3 -2.15 25.09 30.07
C PRO A 3 -2.04 25.24 28.55
N ARG A 4 -0.91 24.84 27.97
CA ARG A 4 -0.77 24.76 26.50
C ARG A 4 -1.70 23.67 26.00
N GLN A 5 -2.79 24.07 25.37
CA GLN A 5 -3.76 23.17 24.79
C GLN A 5 -3.34 22.88 23.34
N ILE A 6 -3.21 21.61 22.99
CA ILE A 6 -2.98 21.17 21.62
C ILE A 6 -4.33 20.69 21.09
N GLU A 7 -4.86 21.39 20.11
CA GLU A 7 -6.07 20.96 19.41
C GLU A 7 -5.71 19.95 18.33
N LEU A 8 -6.26 18.75 18.44
CA LEU A 8 -6.19 17.68 17.46
C LEU A 8 -7.51 17.61 16.66
N ALA A 9 -8.07 18.77 16.33
CA ALA A 9 -9.31 18.88 15.58
C ALA A 9 -9.18 18.15 14.23
N GLY A 10 -10.10 17.22 13.98
CA GLY A 10 -10.15 16.42 12.74
C GLY A 10 -9.35 15.13 12.78
N ASP A 11 -8.60 14.86 13.84
CA ASP A 11 -7.92 13.57 14.01
C ASP A 11 -8.85 12.58 14.74
N GLU A 12 -8.87 11.34 14.28
CA GLU A 12 -9.66 10.26 14.90
C GLU A 12 -9.09 9.89 16.27
N ILE A 13 -9.97 9.69 17.26
CA ILE A 13 -9.59 9.41 18.66
C ILE A 13 -8.64 8.20 18.76
N ASP A 14 -8.90 7.14 17.98
CA ASP A 14 -8.08 5.93 18.00
C ASP A 14 -6.66 6.18 17.48
N ALA A 15 -6.52 6.99 16.45
CA ALA A 15 -5.22 7.36 15.92
C ALA A 15 -4.44 8.26 16.89
N VAL A 16 -5.13 9.15 17.58
CA VAL A 16 -4.55 9.97 18.66
C VAL A 16 -4.12 9.08 19.83
N GLY A 17 -4.92 8.08 20.21
CA GLY A 17 -4.58 7.09 21.23
C GLY A 17 -3.29 6.34 20.87
N CYS A 18 -3.17 5.85 19.63
CA CYS A 18 -1.96 5.20 19.12
C CYS A 18 -0.74 6.15 19.12
N PHE A 19 -0.94 7.41 18.76
CA PHE A 19 0.11 8.42 18.80
C PHE A 19 0.62 8.66 20.22
N LEU A 20 -0.28 8.80 21.20
CA LEU A 20 0.10 8.95 22.60
C LEU A 20 0.79 7.70 23.12
N GLU A 21 0.27 6.49 22.85
CA GLU A 21 0.90 5.24 23.22
C GLU A 21 2.35 5.17 22.70
N TYR A 22 2.57 5.54 21.43
CA TYR A 22 3.91 5.61 20.86
C TYR A 22 4.83 6.57 21.61
N LEU A 23 4.36 7.74 22.01
CA LEU A 23 5.18 8.70 22.75
C LEU A 23 5.69 8.17 24.09
N TYR A 24 4.91 7.29 24.74
CA TYR A 24 5.29 6.69 26.03
C TYR A 24 6.08 5.39 25.91
N THR A 25 5.82 4.59 24.88
CA THR A 25 6.31 3.21 24.77
C THR A 25 7.27 2.98 23.60
N GLY A 26 7.31 3.88 22.63
CA GLY A 26 8.05 3.73 21.38
C GLY A 26 7.38 2.84 20.35
N ASP A 27 6.17 2.33 20.62
CA ASP A 27 5.34 1.54 19.71
C ASP A 27 3.86 1.80 20.04
N TYR A 28 2.93 1.22 19.26
CA TYR A 28 1.50 1.26 19.52
C TYR A 28 0.81 -0.03 19.06
N PHE A 29 -0.34 -0.35 19.67
CA PHE A 29 -1.10 -1.58 19.36
C PHE A 29 -1.86 -1.47 18.01
N PRO A 30 -1.90 -2.57 17.22
CA PRO A 30 -1.21 -3.84 17.38
C PRO A 30 0.28 -3.75 16.99
N LYS A 31 1.14 -4.45 17.73
CA LYS A 31 2.58 -4.48 17.49
C LYS A 31 2.93 -5.49 16.41
N LYS A 32 4.06 -5.27 15.75
CA LYS A 32 4.59 -6.24 14.78
C LYS A 32 5.16 -7.47 15.50
N LEU A 33 4.82 -8.65 14.99
CA LEU A 33 5.44 -9.88 15.48
C LEU A 33 6.90 -9.98 14.99
N PRO A 34 7.86 -10.30 15.88
CA PRO A 34 9.27 -10.37 15.52
C PRO A 34 9.53 -11.35 14.37
N GLY A 35 10.24 -10.90 13.33
CA GLY A 35 10.60 -11.72 12.17
C GLY A 35 9.44 -12.08 11.23
N GLN A 36 8.25 -11.56 11.44
CA GLN A 36 7.06 -11.84 10.64
C GLN A 36 6.51 -10.57 9.97
N ARG A 37 5.75 -10.78 8.88
CA ARG A 37 4.94 -9.73 8.25
C ARG A 37 3.50 -9.79 8.76
N SER A 38 3.35 -9.80 10.07
CA SER A 38 2.06 -9.88 10.76
C SER A 38 2.08 -9.01 12.00
N LEU A 39 0.89 -8.59 12.40
CA LEU A 39 0.64 -7.85 13.63
C LEU A 39 0.15 -8.80 14.73
N GLU A 40 0.22 -8.35 15.97
CA GLU A 40 -0.44 -9.01 17.08
C GLU A 40 -1.93 -9.15 16.77
N PRO A 41 -2.55 -10.32 17.07
CA PRO A 41 -3.98 -10.51 16.85
C PRO A 41 -4.78 -9.61 17.78
N ASP A 42 -5.81 -8.97 17.24
CA ASP A 42 -6.83 -8.26 17.99
C ASP A 42 -8.12 -9.09 17.95
N PRO A 43 -8.53 -9.70 19.07
CA PRO A 43 -9.73 -10.54 19.10
C PRO A 43 -11.04 -9.81 18.74
N SER A 44 -11.01 -8.48 18.75
CA SER A 44 -12.16 -7.64 18.38
C SER A 44 -12.25 -7.37 16.88
N LEU A 45 -11.21 -7.69 16.12
CA LEU A 45 -11.12 -7.41 14.68
C LEU A 45 -11.07 -8.72 13.87
N PRO A 46 -11.62 -8.72 12.65
CA PRO A 46 -11.48 -9.85 11.73
C PRO A 46 -10.03 -9.96 11.20
N ASP A 47 -9.63 -11.18 10.80
CA ASP A 47 -8.32 -11.46 10.22
C ASP A 47 -8.10 -10.76 8.87
N VAL A 48 -9.18 -10.42 8.18
CA VAL A 48 -9.16 -9.71 6.89
C VAL A 48 -9.95 -8.41 7.03
N ASP A 49 -9.33 -7.31 6.68
CA ASP A 49 -9.92 -5.97 6.70
C ASP A 49 -10.82 -5.77 5.46
N GLU A 50 -12.11 -6.02 5.62
CA GLU A 50 -13.09 -5.85 4.54
C GLU A 50 -13.47 -4.39 4.31
N THR A 51 -13.34 -3.55 5.33
CA THR A 51 -13.79 -2.15 5.32
C THR A 51 -12.67 -1.15 5.06
N GLY A 52 -11.44 -1.53 5.34
CA GLY A 52 -10.26 -0.65 5.30
C GLY A 52 -9.95 0.03 6.64
N GLU A 53 -10.73 -0.22 7.71
CA GLU A 53 -10.54 0.46 8.99
C GLU A 53 -9.22 0.08 9.68
N GLN A 54 -8.75 -1.17 9.53
CA GLN A 54 -7.44 -1.55 10.07
C GLN A 54 -6.30 -0.83 9.33
N LEU A 55 -6.40 -0.74 8.00
CA LEU A 55 -5.47 0.04 7.18
C LEU A 55 -5.52 1.52 7.55
N LEU A 56 -6.74 2.08 7.69
CA LEU A 56 -6.96 3.49 8.03
C LEU A 56 -6.41 3.84 9.41
N LYS A 57 -6.50 2.96 10.40
CA LYS A 57 -5.88 3.17 11.71
C LYS A 57 -4.42 3.56 11.57
N HIS A 58 -3.65 2.77 10.84
CA HIS A 58 -2.21 3.04 10.64
C HIS A 58 -1.96 4.22 9.70
N ALA A 59 -2.81 4.43 8.69
CA ALA A 59 -2.71 5.57 7.80
C ALA A 59 -2.95 6.91 8.54
N ARG A 60 -3.90 6.94 9.45
CA ARG A 60 -4.17 8.10 10.31
C ARG A 60 -3.00 8.38 11.26
N VAL A 61 -2.40 7.34 11.85
CA VAL A 61 -1.17 7.50 12.65
C VAL A 61 -0.02 8.03 11.79
N TYR A 62 0.10 7.58 10.53
CA TYR A 62 1.08 8.09 9.58
C TYR A 62 0.93 9.59 9.33
N THR A 63 -0.30 10.06 9.06
CA THR A 63 -0.57 11.48 8.83
C THR A 63 -0.39 12.34 10.09
N ILE A 64 -0.72 11.81 11.28
CA ILE A 64 -0.40 12.47 12.55
C ILE A 64 1.11 12.59 12.72
N ALA A 65 1.87 11.52 12.44
CA ALA A 65 3.32 11.52 12.54
C ALA A 65 3.96 12.55 11.58
N GLU A 66 3.43 12.69 10.36
CA GLU A 66 3.82 13.73 9.41
C GLU A 66 3.55 15.14 9.96
N LYS A 67 2.35 15.36 10.46
CA LYS A 67 1.92 16.65 11.05
C LYS A 67 2.85 17.11 12.18
N PHE A 68 3.36 16.18 12.99
CA PHE A 68 4.26 16.47 14.11
C PHE A 68 5.74 16.27 13.78
N GLY A 69 6.10 15.90 12.55
CA GLY A 69 7.49 15.71 12.12
C GLY A 69 8.20 14.52 12.78
N ILE A 70 7.46 13.45 13.16
CA ILE A 70 8.00 12.28 13.85
C ILE A 70 8.28 11.15 12.84
N GLU A 71 9.41 11.23 12.15
CA GLU A 71 9.81 10.29 11.11
C GLU A 71 9.83 8.81 11.58
N LYS A 72 10.26 8.55 12.82
CA LYS A 72 10.28 7.17 13.36
C LYS A 72 8.87 6.58 13.45
N LEU A 73 7.89 7.37 13.89
CA LEU A 73 6.48 6.93 13.95
C LEU A 73 5.89 6.79 12.55
N LYS A 74 6.21 7.69 11.64
CA LYS A 74 5.81 7.63 10.23
C LYS A 74 6.27 6.32 9.59
N ASN A 75 7.54 5.96 9.75
CA ASN A 75 8.12 4.72 9.25
C ASN A 75 7.50 3.48 9.91
N LEU A 76 7.24 3.53 11.23
CA LEU A 76 6.59 2.47 11.96
C LEU A 76 5.16 2.23 11.43
N ALA A 77 4.37 3.28 11.30
CA ALA A 77 3.00 3.21 10.78
C ALA A 77 2.97 2.64 9.34
N SER A 78 3.82 3.15 8.44
CA SER A 78 3.97 2.60 7.09
C SER A 78 4.31 1.10 7.12
N SER A 79 5.22 0.69 8.00
CA SER A 79 5.60 -0.72 8.13
C SER A 79 4.46 -1.63 8.62
N LYS A 80 3.54 -1.11 9.44
CA LYS A 80 2.37 -1.84 9.95
C LYS A 80 1.28 -1.97 8.88
N ILE A 81 1.08 -0.96 8.05
CA ILE A 81 0.18 -1.02 6.90
C ILE A 81 0.49 -2.25 6.02
N HIS A 82 1.76 -2.54 5.79
CA HIS A 82 2.19 -3.69 4.99
C HIS A 82 1.97 -5.06 5.66
N CYS A 83 1.50 -5.08 6.89
CA CYS A 83 1.19 -6.31 7.63
C CYS A 83 -0.32 -6.61 7.69
N VAL A 84 -1.17 -5.69 7.24
CA VAL A 84 -2.62 -5.87 7.22
C VAL A 84 -3.04 -6.64 5.98
N ASN A 85 -3.88 -7.67 6.16
CA ASN A 85 -4.58 -8.34 5.07
C ASN A 85 -5.90 -7.62 4.81
N SER A 86 -6.19 -7.27 3.57
CA SER A 86 -7.40 -6.54 3.22
C SER A 86 -8.02 -7.01 1.91
N THR A 87 -9.31 -6.72 1.73
CA THR A 87 -10.03 -6.92 0.48
C THR A 87 -9.78 -5.77 -0.49
N ALA A 88 -10.17 -5.94 -1.77
CA ALA A 88 -10.10 -4.86 -2.76
C ALA A 88 -10.85 -3.60 -2.31
N LYS A 89 -11.99 -3.74 -1.62
CA LYS A 89 -12.76 -2.61 -1.07
C LYS A 89 -12.02 -1.92 0.07
N GLY A 90 -11.41 -2.67 0.99
CA GLY A 90 -10.56 -2.13 2.04
C GLY A 90 -9.38 -1.34 1.48
N GLU A 91 -8.71 -1.88 0.46
CA GLU A 91 -7.61 -1.21 -0.23
C GLU A 91 -8.05 0.08 -0.95
N ILE A 92 -9.26 0.13 -1.51
CA ILE A 92 -9.81 1.36 -2.10
C ILE A 92 -10.04 2.44 -1.04
N THR A 93 -10.61 2.06 0.12
CA THR A 93 -10.81 2.97 1.23
C THR A 93 -9.48 3.56 1.71
N TYR A 94 -8.47 2.71 1.86
CA TYR A 94 -7.11 3.11 2.21
C TYR A 94 -6.47 4.02 1.14
N ALA A 95 -6.52 3.63 -0.13
CA ALA A 95 -5.96 4.43 -1.22
C ALA A 95 -6.61 5.81 -1.30
N ARG A 96 -7.93 5.90 -1.15
CA ARG A 96 -8.67 7.17 -1.09
C ARG A 96 -8.12 8.08 0.00
N TYR A 97 -7.95 7.56 1.21
CA TYR A 97 -7.39 8.30 2.34
C TYR A 97 -5.99 8.83 2.03
N ILE A 98 -5.10 7.95 1.52
CA ILE A 98 -3.72 8.33 1.19
C ILE A 98 -3.68 9.44 0.15
N TYR A 99 -4.45 9.34 -0.94
CA TYR A 99 -4.45 10.36 -1.99
C TYR A 99 -5.10 11.68 -1.56
N GLN A 100 -5.99 11.62 -0.58
CA GLN A 100 -6.65 12.82 -0.02
C GLN A 100 -5.78 13.55 1.00
N TYR A 101 -5.10 12.84 1.88
CA TYR A 101 -4.45 13.41 3.07
C TYR A 101 -2.92 13.44 3.06
N THR A 102 -2.29 12.92 2.01
CA THR A 102 -0.83 12.99 1.89
C THR A 102 -0.39 13.86 0.72
N SER A 103 0.83 14.40 0.79
CA SER A 103 1.41 15.17 -0.31
C SER A 103 1.57 14.31 -1.57
N LYS A 104 1.41 14.93 -2.74
CA LYS A 104 1.70 14.29 -4.04
C LYS A 104 3.15 13.80 -4.16
N ASP A 105 4.06 14.41 -3.41
CA ASP A 105 5.48 14.09 -3.41
C ASP A 105 5.85 13.04 -2.35
N ASP A 106 4.89 12.60 -1.52
CA ASP A 106 5.10 11.56 -0.52
C ASP A 106 5.12 10.16 -1.15
N THR A 107 6.29 9.82 -1.71
CA THR A 107 6.51 8.52 -2.34
C THR A 107 6.55 7.36 -1.33
N THR A 108 6.77 7.64 -0.04
CA THR A 108 6.89 6.60 1.01
C THR A 108 5.60 5.80 1.15
N VAL A 109 4.45 6.46 1.02
CA VAL A 109 3.14 5.81 1.17
C VAL A 109 2.39 5.67 -0.16
N ARG A 110 2.55 6.62 -1.11
CA ARG A 110 1.86 6.56 -2.42
C ARG A 110 2.45 5.52 -3.35
N ALA A 111 3.79 5.38 -3.39
CA ALA A 111 4.42 4.40 -4.26
C ALA A 111 4.06 2.94 -3.92
N PRO A 112 4.02 2.50 -2.64
CA PRO A 112 3.49 1.19 -2.28
C PRO A 112 2.04 0.97 -2.71
N VAL A 113 1.15 1.95 -2.53
CA VAL A 113 -0.24 1.87 -3.00
C VAL A 113 -0.29 1.66 -4.50
N ALA A 114 0.38 2.50 -5.28
CA ALA A 114 0.41 2.38 -6.74
C ALA A 114 0.99 1.04 -7.19
N ASN A 115 2.07 0.54 -6.56
CA ASN A 115 2.65 -0.76 -6.84
C ASN A 115 1.70 -1.92 -6.53
N PHE A 116 1.01 -1.87 -5.39
CA PHE A 116 0.04 -2.88 -4.99
C PHE A 116 -1.07 -3.02 -6.04
N TRP A 117 -1.65 -1.91 -6.46
CA TRP A 117 -2.68 -1.89 -7.50
C TRP A 117 -2.14 -2.26 -8.88
N ALA A 118 -0.96 -1.81 -9.27
CA ALA A 118 -0.34 -2.16 -10.56
C ALA A 118 -0.09 -3.66 -10.69
N THR A 119 0.35 -4.33 -9.63
CA THR A 119 0.68 -5.76 -9.65
C THR A 119 -0.54 -6.67 -9.56
N ARG A 120 -1.64 -6.18 -8.99
CA ARG A 120 -2.88 -6.96 -8.74
C ARG A 120 -4.09 -6.40 -9.48
N SER A 121 -3.91 -5.46 -10.39
CA SER A 121 -4.99 -4.69 -11.04
C SER A 121 -6.05 -5.57 -11.69
N HIS A 122 -5.68 -6.70 -12.29
CA HIS A 122 -6.63 -7.61 -12.94
C HIS A 122 -7.57 -8.31 -11.94
N THR A 123 -7.10 -8.65 -10.73
CA THR A 123 -7.90 -9.29 -9.69
C THR A 123 -8.70 -8.26 -8.90
N LEU A 124 -8.01 -7.28 -8.32
CA LEU A 124 -8.63 -6.27 -7.47
C LEU A 124 -9.67 -5.42 -8.20
N ARG A 125 -9.39 -5.10 -9.48
CA ARG A 125 -10.30 -4.34 -10.32
C ARG A 125 -11.57 -5.13 -10.64
N ALA A 126 -11.47 -6.45 -10.84
CA ALA A 126 -12.64 -7.30 -11.05
C ALA A 126 -13.50 -7.44 -9.78
N GLU A 127 -12.89 -7.40 -8.60
CA GLU A 127 -13.57 -7.49 -7.31
C GLU A 127 -14.28 -6.19 -6.90
N ALA A 128 -13.76 -5.03 -7.33
CA ALA A 128 -14.24 -3.70 -6.94
C ALA A 128 -14.14 -2.68 -8.10
N GLU A 129 -14.68 -3.03 -9.28
CA GLU A 129 -14.52 -2.24 -10.51
C GLU A 129 -15.14 -0.84 -10.41
N GLU A 130 -16.34 -0.72 -9.87
CA GLU A 130 -17.03 0.56 -9.75
C GLU A 130 -16.33 1.48 -8.74
N GLU A 131 -15.92 0.94 -7.61
CA GLU A 131 -15.20 1.69 -6.60
C GLU A 131 -13.81 2.12 -7.10
N PHE A 132 -13.11 1.25 -7.85
CA PHE A 132 -11.85 1.58 -8.49
C PHE A 132 -12.00 2.70 -9.52
N ARG A 133 -13.02 2.61 -10.37
CA ARG A 133 -13.33 3.64 -11.35
C ARG A 133 -13.64 4.97 -10.67
N SER A 134 -14.48 4.94 -9.63
CA SER A 134 -14.81 6.13 -8.84
C SER A 134 -13.56 6.78 -8.25
N LEU A 135 -12.65 5.99 -7.68
CA LEU A 135 -11.41 6.48 -7.11
C LEU A 135 -10.48 7.11 -8.15
N CYS A 136 -10.37 6.52 -9.35
CA CYS A 136 -9.58 7.10 -10.44
C CYS A 136 -10.15 8.44 -10.94
N LEU A 137 -11.46 8.60 -10.91
CA LEU A 137 -12.11 9.87 -11.30
C LEU A 137 -12.00 10.94 -10.20
N GLU A 138 -12.08 10.52 -8.94
CA GLU A 138 -11.93 11.39 -7.77
C GLU A 138 -10.46 11.87 -7.61
N PHE A 139 -9.51 10.98 -7.81
CA PHE A 139 -8.07 11.23 -7.73
C PHE A 139 -7.36 10.78 -9.02
N PRO A 140 -7.34 11.60 -10.08
CA PRO A 140 -6.68 11.24 -11.35
C PRO A 140 -5.21 10.84 -11.20
N GLN A 141 -4.51 11.41 -10.19
CA GLN A 141 -3.13 11.06 -9.88
C GLN A 141 -2.98 9.58 -9.49
N PHE A 142 -3.97 8.99 -8.79
CA PHE A 142 -3.97 7.57 -8.46
C PHE A 142 -3.94 6.69 -9.72
N GLY A 143 -4.81 6.98 -10.67
CA GLY A 143 -4.84 6.27 -11.95
C GLY A 143 -3.55 6.43 -12.75
N TYR A 144 -2.99 7.65 -12.79
CA TYR A 144 -1.72 7.96 -13.45
C TYR A 144 -0.55 7.19 -12.82
N ASP A 145 -0.46 7.17 -11.50
CA ASP A 145 0.61 6.48 -10.77
C ASP A 145 0.58 4.97 -11.05
N ILE A 146 -0.61 4.35 -11.05
CA ILE A 146 -0.78 2.93 -11.40
C ILE A 146 -0.37 2.68 -12.85
N LEU A 147 -0.85 3.47 -13.79
CA LEU A 147 -0.53 3.32 -15.21
C LEU A 147 0.98 3.41 -15.44
N THR A 148 1.64 4.38 -14.83
CA THR A 148 3.09 4.55 -14.92
C THR A 148 3.82 3.29 -14.44
N ARG A 149 3.41 2.71 -13.29
CA ARG A 149 4.01 1.47 -12.77
C ARG A 149 3.81 0.28 -13.70
N VAL A 150 2.62 0.12 -14.27
CA VAL A 150 2.32 -0.94 -15.23
C VAL A 150 3.19 -0.81 -16.49
N LEU A 151 3.35 0.40 -17.03
CA LEU A 151 4.18 0.66 -18.21
C LEU A 151 5.67 0.44 -17.92
N ASP A 152 6.18 0.90 -16.79
CA ASP A 152 7.57 0.68 -16.38
C ASP A 152 7.88 -0.81 -16.24
N GLU A 153 6.99 -1.58 -15.63
CA GLU A 153 7.15 -3.03 -15.50
C GLU A 153 7.13 -3.74 -16.86
N LYS A 154 6.26 -3.33 -17.76
CA LYS A 154 6.23 -3.84 -19.13
C LYS A 154 7.54 -3.57 -19.86
N LEU A 155 8.05 -2.36 -19.81
CA LEU A 155 9.31 -1.98 -20.41
C LEU A 155 10.49 -2.75 -19.80
N ARG A 156 10.46 -2.99 -18.50
CA ARG A 156 11.49 -3.80 -17.81
C ARG A 156 11.48 -5.25 -18.31
N ARG A 157 10.32 -5.86 -18.48
CA ARG A 157 10.17 -7.23 -19.00
C ARG A 157 10.68 -7.34 -20.43
N GLU A 158 10.26 -6.43 -21.32
CA GLU A 158 10.72 -6.41 -22.72
C GLU A 158 12.25 -6.24 -22.83
N ARG A 159 12.85 -5.46 -21.94
CA ARG A 159 14.30 -5.26 -21.89
C ARG A 159 15.03 -6.53 -21.45
N ASN A 160 14.50 -7.21 -20.41
CA ASN A 160 15.08 -8.46 -19.92
C ASN A 160 14.97 -9.59 -20.95
N GLU A 161 13.86 -9.70 -21.66
CA GLU A 161 13.66 -10.68 -22.75
C GLU A 161 14.64 -10.48 -23.88
N LYS A 162 14.95 -9.23 -24.24
CA LYS A 162 15.96 -8.90 -25.27
C LYS A 162 17.39 -9.19 -24.82
N MET A 163 17.67 -9.14 -23.52
CA MET A 163 18.99 -9.41 -22.96
C MET A 163 19.25 -10.89 -22.65
N THR A 164 18.22 -11.73 -22.61
CA THR A 164 18.38 -13.18 -22.47
C THR A 164 18.74 -13.74 -23.85
N PRO A 165 19.99 -14.26 -24.10
CA PRO A 165 20.34 -14.85 -25.38
C PRO A 165 19.39 -16.03 -25.58
N GLY A 166 18.58 -15.98 -26.62
CA GLY A 166 17.73 -17.10 -26.99
C GLY A 166 18.58 -18.33 -27.15
N THR A 167 18.37 -19.36 -26.35
CA THR A 167 18.81 -20.71 -26.64
C THR A 167 18.19 -21.04 -27.98
N ALA A 168 19.01 -20.93 -29.05
CA ALA A 168 18.63 -21.29 -30.40
C ALA A 168 18.25 -22.78 -30.37
N SER A 169 16.96 -23.05 -30.25
CA SER A 169 16.40 -24.38 -30.52
C SER A 169 16.62 -24.67 -32.00
N GLY A 170 17.78 -25.30 -32.30
CA GLY A 170 18.09 -25.78 -33.63
C GLY A 170 17.05 -26.78 -34.08
N ARG A 171 16.13 -26.36 -34.93
CA ARG A 171 15.26 -27.28 -35.66
C ARG A 171 16.15 -28.13 -36.59
N LYS A 172 16.47 -29.38 -36.19
CA LYS A 172 17.02 -30.41 -37.08
C LYS A 172 16.02 -30.69 -38.20
N ARG A 173 16.33 -30.25 -39.41
CA ARG A 173 15.61 -30.69 -40.61
C ARG A 173 15.83 -32.19 -40.74
N ALA A 174 14.74 -32.95 -40.64
CA ALA A 174 14.75 -34.37 -41.01
C ALA A 174 15.10 -34.51 -42.51
N ARG A 175 16.25 -35.11 -42.84
CA ARG A 175 16.56 -35.52 -44.21
C ARG A 175 15.77 -36.80 -44.48
N HIS A 176 14.82 -36.72 -45.39
CA HIS A 176 14.25 -37.90 -46.05
C HIS A 176 15.31 -38.49 -46.94
N SER A 177 15.82 -39.67 -46.63
CA SER A 177 16.54 -40.52 -47.55
C SER A 177 15.52 -41.43 -48.23
N ASN A 178 15.30 -41.16 -49.53
CA ASN A 178 14.67 -42.11 -50.42
C ASN A 178 15.70 -43.19 -50.76
N VAL A 179 15.39 -44.46 -50.56
CA VAL A 179 15.73 -45.59 -51.39
C VAL A 179 14.51 -46.50 -51.37
#